data_087276c2970b444418c699b43df4cda8
#
_entry.id   087276c2970b444418c699b43df4cda8
#
_cell.length_a   1.000
_cell.length_b   1.000
_cell.length_c   1.000
_cell.angle_alpha   90.00
_cell.angle_beta   90.00
_cell.angle_gamma   90.00
#
_symmetry.space_group_name_H-M   'P 1'
#
loop_
_entity.id
_entity.type
_entity.pdbx_description
1 polymer ?
#
loop_
_entity_poly.entity_id
_entity_poly.type
_entity_poly.pdbx_seq_one_letter_code
_entity_poly.pdbx_strand_id
1 'polypeptide(L)'
;MLGIIVILILAFYIIFFYPIRKPAEVKEAEEKEGRSEKYNNQMKKLWDVAQVSMKDRKPLRAEKALLTILKFDEKNAAAYNRLGILYAKEQNYDEAIECFEIAQSLDNNASSLHNVGLIYLETGAYEKAAMAFEQALELEEAVPARHIALSKAYEKMGQRKKAIESLENAYKLDHSTSTLRLILTIYEEAEDLEMIAETTARIEKKIADDNTRREAEALAKKNRSRRIVRKTTKIMYPKKREEKPKVIKKKPSPRRKLIQ
;
A
#
# COMPACT_ATOMS: atom_id res chain seq x y z
N MET A 1 -52.05 -44.87 -19.80
CA MET A 1 -52.61 -44.76 -18.45
C MET A 1 -51.47 -44.71 -17.37
N LEU A 2 -50.48 -45.62 -17.40
CA LEU A 2 -49.38 -45.64 -16.40
C LEU A 2 -48.54 -44.35 -16.34
N GLY A 3 -48.27 -43.71 -17.51
CA GLY A 3 -47.48 -42.47 -17.56
C GLY A 3 -48.11 -41.27 -16.87
N ILE A 4 -49.43 -41.15 -16.92
CA ILE A 4 -50.17 -40.06 -16.28
C ILE A 4 -50.15 -40.21 -14.76
N ILE A 5 -50.22 -41.45 -14.25
CA ILE A 5 -50.15 -41.73 -12.82
C ILE A 5 -48.78 -41.37 -12.26
N VAL A 6 -47.69 -41.68 -12.98
CA VAL A 6 -46.32 -41.33 -12.57
C VAL A 6 -46.11 -39.80 -12.53
N ILE A 7 -46.66 -39.08 -13.51
CA ILE A 7 -46.58 -37.62 -13.55
C ILE A 7 -47.34 -36.99 -12.35
N LEU A 8 -48.52 -37.52 -12.04
CA LEU A 8 -49.31 -37.05 -10.89
C LEU A 8 -48.62 -37.35 -9.54
N ILE A 9 -47.94 -38.51 -9.38
CA ILE A 9 -47.18 -38.84 -8.20
C ILE A 9 -45.95 -37.93 -8.06
N LEU A 10 -45.23 -37.66 -9.17
CA LEU A 10 -44.11 -36.73 -9.17
C LEU A 10 -44.54 -35.29 -8.89
N ALA A 11 -45.65 -34.85 -9.44
CA ALA A 11 -46.23 -33.53 -9.14
C ALA A 11 -46.64 -33.41 -7.67
N PHE A 12 -47.28 -34.45 -7.12
CA PHE A 12 -47.65 -34.52 -5.71
C PHE A 12 -46.41 -34.50 -4.79
N TYR A 13 -45.35 -35.26 -5.18
CA TYR A 13 -44.09 -35.28 -4.45
C TYR A 13 -43.39 -33.93 -4.48
N ILE A 14 -43.34 -33.23 -5.63
CA ILE A 14 -42.81 -31.91 -5.79
C ILE A 14 -43.59 -30.88 -4.95
N ILE A 15 -44.93 -30.95 -4.96
CA ILE A 15 -45.80 -30.01 -4.23
C ILE A 15 -45.73 -30.23 -2.71
N PHE A 16 -45.64 -31.48 -2.23
CA PHE A 16 -45.70 -31.79 -0.81
C PHE A 16 -44.35 -31.97 -0.14
N PHE A 17 -43.31 -32.42 -0.85
CA PHE A 17 -41.99 -32.68 -0.30
C PHE A 17 -40.92 -31.68 -0.75
N TYR A 18 -41.15 -30.87 -1.78
CA TYR A 18 -40.22 -29.79 -2.07
C TYR A 18 -40.46 -28.68 -1.04
N PRO A 19 -39.46 -28.35 -0.19
CA PRO A 19 -39.64 -27.23 0.77
C PRO A 19 -39.77 -25.95 -0.03
N ILE A 20 -41.04 -25.52 -0.28
CA ILE A 20 -41.28 -24.14 -0.68
C ILE A 20 -40.77 -23.30 0.48
N ARG A 21 -39.59 -22.68 0.31
CA ARG A 21 -39.07 -21.73 1.28
C ARG A 21 -40.20 -20.77 1.60
N LYS A 22 -40.67 -20.81 2.84
CA LYS A 22 -41.79 -19.98 3.27
C LYS A 22 -41.46 -18.53 2.90
N PRO A 23 -42.38 -17.80 2.23
CA PRO A 23 -42.12 -16.41 1.82
C PRO A 23 -41.69 -15.50 2.99
N ALA A 24 -42.02 -15.89 4.24
CA ALA A 24 -41.55 -15.23 5.45
C ALA A 24 -40.02 -15.38 5.68
N GLU A 25 -39.44 -16.56 5.43
CA GLU A 25 -38.01 -16.81 5.63
C GLU A 25 -37.15 -16.06 4.60
N VAL A 26 -37.66 -15.93 3.37
CA VAL A 26 -36.98 -15.14 2.31
C VAL A 26 -37.00 -13.66 2.66
N LYS A 27 -38.16 -13.13 3.09
CA LYS A 27 -38.29 -11.74 3.53
C LYS A 27 -37.41 -11.42 4.72
N GLU A 28 -37.33 -12.31 5.71
CA GLU A 28 -36.47 -12.11 6.89
C GLU A 28 -34.97 -12.15 6.54
N ALA A 29 -34.56 -12.99 5.58
CA ALA A 29 -33.20 -13.02 5.07
C ALA A 29 -32.85 -11.73 4.28
N GLU A 30 -33.74 -11.26 3.40
CA GLU A 30 -33.58 -10.01 2.66
C GLU A 30 -33.56 -8.79 3.60
N GLU A 31 -34.37 -8.77 4.67
CA GLU A 31 -34.33 -7.70 5.66
C GLU A 31 -33.03 -7.70 6.48
N LYS A 32 -32.50 -8.87 6.84
CA LYS A 32 -31.21 -9.00 7.54
C LYS A 32 -30.06 -8.54 6.63
N GLU A 33 -30.06 -8.94 5.37
CA GLU A 33 -29.08 -8.53 4.39
C GLU A 33 -29.13 -7.01 4.12
N GLY A 34 -30.31 -6.45 3.93
CA GLY A 34 -30.52 -5.01 3.76
C GLY A 34 -30.12 -4.18 4.99
N ARG A 35 -30.33 -4.68 6.22
CA ARG A 35 -29.84 -4.04 7.46
C ARG A 35 -28.32 -4.08 7.53
N SER A 36 -27.69 -5.23 7.18
CA SER A 36 -26.24 -5.39 7.16
C SER A 36 -25.61 -4.44 6.13
N GLU A 37 -26.16 -4.36 4.93
CA GLU A 37 -25.68 -3.45 3.89
C GLU A 37 -25.79 -1.98 4.30
N LYS A 38 -26.92 -1.57 4.88
CA LYS A 38 -27.12 -0.21 5.41
C LYS A 38 -26.12 0.14 6.50
N TYR A 39 -25.84 -0.80 7.41
CA TYR A 39 -24.84 -0.64 8.47
C TYR A 39 -23.45 -0.47 7.86
N ASN A 40 -23.04 -1.34 6.95
CA ASN A 40 -21.75 -1.28 6.30
C ASN A 40 -21.53 0.03 5.52
N ASN A 41 -22.56 0.49 4.81
CA ASN A 41 -22.54 1.76 4.09
C ASN A 41 -22.44 2.96 5.04
N GLN A 42 -23.09 2.90 6.20
CA GLN A 42 -23.00 3.95 7.22
C GLN A 42 -21.60 3.98 7.84
N MET A 43 -21.05 2.83 8.20
CA MET A 43 -19.68 2.71 8.73
C MET A 43 -18.65 3.25 7.74
N LYS A 44 -18.74 2.88 6.48
CA LYS A 44 -17.87 3.40 5.42
C LYS A 44 -17.92 4.93 5.33
N LYS A 45 -19.13 5.52 5.33
CA LYS A 45 -19.30 6.99 5.33
C LYS A 45 -18.65 7.65 6.55
N LEU A 46 -18.78 7.05 7.74
CA LEU A 46 -18.16 7.58 8.96
C LEU A 46 -16.63 7.55 8.88
N TRP A 47 -16.06 6.44 8.35
CA TRP A 47 -14.63 6.33 8.10
C TRP A 47 -14.13 7.36 7.09
N ASP A 48 -14.85 7.58 5.98
CA ASP A 48 -14.52 8.60 4.99
C ASP A 48 -14.56 10.00 5.61
N VAL A 49 -15.60 10.31 6.42
CA VAL A 49 -15.69 11.60 7.13
C VAL A 49 -14.52 11.77 8.11
N ALA A 50 -14.17 10.76 8.89
CA ALA A 50 -13.05 10.82 9.82
C ALA A 50 -11.73 11.10 9.06
N GLN A 51 -11.46 10.31 8.00
CA GLN A 51 -10.22 10.43 7.21
C GLN A 51 -10.09 11.79 6.54
N VAL A 52 -11.15 12.26 5.88
CA VAL A 52 -11.16 13.59 5.20
C VAL A 52 -11.01 14.71 6.24
N SER A 53 -11.72 14.62 7.39
CA SER A 53 -11.65 15.64 8.43
C SER A 53 -10.27 15.72 9.08
N MET A 54 -9.60 14.58 9.30
CA MET A 54 -8.21 14.55 9.79
C MET A 54 -7.23 15.20 8.79
N LYS A 55 -7.43 14.97 7.48
CA LYS A 55 -6.62 15.58 6.42
C LYS A 55 -6.88 17.08 6.31
N ASP A 56 -8.13 17.50 6.40
CA ASP A 56 -8.56 18.90 6.29
C ASP A 56 -8.32 19.71 7.58
N ARG A 57 -7.70 19.11 8.61
CA ARG A 57 -7.46 19.72 9.92
C ARG A 57 -8.74 20.23 10.59
N LYS A 58 -9.79 19.39 10.58
CA LYS A 58 -11.06 19.61 11.25
C LYS A 58 -11.22 18.63 12.43
N PRO A 59 -10.51 18.84 13.56
CA PRO A 59 -10.39 17.85 14.63
C PRO A 59 -11.75 17.46 15.23
N LEU A 60 -12.59 18.41 15.59
CA LEU A 60 -13.91 18.13 16.19
C LEU A 60 -14.82 17.27 15.29
N ARG A 61 -14.71 17.45 13.97
CA ARG A 61 -15.50 16.65 13.03
C ARG A 61 -14.94 15.23 12.90
N ALA A 62 -13.61 15.08 12.92
CA ALA A 62 -12.96 13.79 12.92
C ALA A 62 -13.28 13.01 14.20
N GLU A 63 -13.16 13.64 15.35
CA GLU A 63 -13.49 13.08 16.66
C GLU A 63 -14.92 12.58 16.71
N LYS A 64 -15.90 13.44 16.36
CA LYS A 64 -17.32 13.06 16.34
C LYS A 64 -17.59 11.84 15.46
N ALA A 65 -16.93 11.75 14.30
CA ALA A 65 -17.07 10.59 13.42
C ALA A 65 -16.48 9.33 14.05
N LEU A 66 -15.28 9.40 14.64
CA LEU A 66 -14.62 8.28 15.32
C LEU A 66 -15.39 7.81 16.54
N LEU A 67 -15.86 8.73 17.39
CA LEU A 67 -16.71 8.40 18.54
C LEU A 67 -18.04 7.78 18.10
N THR A 68 -18.57 8.19 16.95
CA THR A 68 -19.78 7.55 16.39
C THR A 68 -19.49 6.12 15.93
N ILE A 69 -18.32 5.87 15.33
CA ILE A 69 -17.87 4.51 14.99
C ILE A 69 -17.82 3.65 16.26
N LEU A 70 -17.22 4.15 17.34
CA LEU A 70 -17.09 3.43 18.60
C LEU A 70 -18.45 3.16 19.28
N LYS A 71 -19.46 3.99 19.04
CA LYS A 71 -20.84 3.68 19.49
C LYS A 71 -21.44 2.46 18.79
N PHE A 72 -21.05 2.17 17.59
CA PHE A 72 -21.50 1.01 16.83
C PHE A 72 -20.60 -0.21 17.06
N ASP A 73 -19.30 0.01 17.27
CA ASP A 73 -18.29 -1.02 17.45
C ASP A 73 -17.28 -0.56 18.52
N GLU A 74 -17.61 -0.86 19.78
CA GLU A 74 -16.83 -0.45 20.96
C GLU A 74 -15.42 -1.05 20.99
N LYS A 75 -15.20 -2.18 20.30
CA LYS A 75 -13.91 -2.87 20.24
C LYS A 75 -13.12 -2.56 18.97
N ASN A 76 -13.38 -1.43 18.35
CA ASN A 76 -12.69 -1.04 17.13
C ASN A 76 -11.32 -0.43 17.42
N ALA A 77 -10.27 -1.27 17.45
CA ALA A 77 -8.89 -0.85 17.68
C ALA A 77 -8.43 0.24 16.71
N ALA A 78 -8.84 0.17 15.43
CA ALA A 78 -8.48 1.18 14.44
C ALA A 78 -9.09 2.55 14.74
N ALA A 79 -10.29 2.61 15.31
CA ALA A 79 -10.93 3.87 15.71
C ALA A 79 -10.20 4.50 16.91
N TYR A 80 -9.87 3.70 17.92
CA TYR A 80 -9.05 4.17 19.05
C TYR A 80 -7.67 4.66 18.59
N ASN A 81 -6.99 3.92 17.73
CA ASN A 81 -5.69 4.36 17.19
C ASN A 81 -5.79 5.70 16.45
N ARG A 82 -6.87 5.93 15.68
CA ARG A 82 -7.08 7.22 15.00
C ARG A 82 -7.45 8.35 15.95
N LEU A 83 -8.21 8.07 17.03
CA LEU A 83 -8.44 9.04 18.10
C LEU A 83 -7.14 9.43 18.79
N GLY A 84 -6.30 8.45 19.13
CA GLY A 84 -4.98 8.71 19.69
C GLY A 84 -4.13 9.61 18.80
N ILE A 85 -4.09 9.35 17.48
CA ILE A 85 -3.40 10.23 16.51
C ILE A 85 -4.00 11.64 16.50
N LEU A 86 -5.31 11.76 16.62
CA LEU A 86 -6.00 13.05 16.65
C LEU A 86 -5.61 13.84 17.90
N TYR A 87 -5.73 13.23 19.08
CA TYR A 87 -5.40 13.85 20.36
C TYR A 87 -3.90 14.20 20.46
N ALA A 88 -3.01 13.34 19.94
CA ALA A 88 -1.58 13.66 19.87
C ALA A 88 -1.29 14.91 19.03
N LYS A 89 -2.01 15.12 17.92
CA LYS A 89 -1.90 16.34 17.10
C LYS A 89 -2.41 17.59 17.80
N GLU A 90 -3.38 17.44 18.70
CA GLU A 90 -3.92 18.52 19.53
C GLU A 90 -3.08 18.71 20.82
N GLN A 91 -1.99 17.95 20.97
CA GLN A 91 -1.10 17.93 22.16
C GLN A 91 -1.78 17.43 23.45
N ASN A 92 -2.92 16.76 23.32
CA ASN A 92 -3.61 16.07 24.41
C ASN A 92 -2.96 14.69 24.57
N TYR A 93 -1.76 14.66 25.14
CA TYR A 93 -0.92 13.47 25.15
C TYR A 93 -1.44 12.36 26.04
N ASP A 94 -2.06 12.70 27.18
CA ASP A 94 -2.61 11.71 28.11
C ASP A 94 -3.76 10.95 27.47
N GLU A 95 -4.71 11.64 26.86
CA GLU A 95 -5.85 11.04 26.16
C GLU A 95 -5.38 10.25 24.92
N ALA A 96 -4.31 10.73 24.26
CA ALA A 96 -3.73 10.02 23.13
C ALA A 96 -3.12 8.69 23.56
N ILE A 97 -2.35 8.66 24.67
CA ILE A 97 -1.75 7.44 25.23
C ILE A 97 -2.84 6.47 25.63
N GLU A 98 -3.87 6.92 26.35
CA GLU A 98 -5.01 6.06 26.74
C GLU A 98 -5.68 5.41 25.52
N CYS A 99 -5.95 6.18 24.46
CA CYS A 99 -6.50 5.65 23.22
C CYS A 99 -5.59 4.60 22.57
N PHE A 100 -4.27 4.81 22.56
CA PHE A 100 -3.32 3.84 22.01
C PHE A 100 -3.20 2.58 22.86
N GLU A 101 -3.27 2.69 24.20
CA GLU A 101 -3.27 1.55 25.11
C GLU A 101 -4.52 0.69 24.92
N ILE A 102 -5.71 1.31 24.78
CA ILE A 102 -6.94 0.60 24.44
C ILE A 102 -6.79 -0.10 23.08
N ALA A 103 -6.30 0.62 22.03
CA ALA A 103 -6.08 0.03 20.73
C ALA A 103 -5.14 -1.17 20.79
N GLN A 104 -4.05 -1.07 21.57
CA GLN A 104 -3.08 -2.13 21.78
C GLN A 104 -3.67 -3.35 22.52
N SER A 105 -4.55 -3.13 23.50
CA SER A 105 -5.21 -4.21 24.23
C SER A 105 -6.22 -4.98 23.37
N LEU A 106 -6.83 -4.30 22.39
CA LEU A 106 -7.79 -4.89 21.45
C LEU A 106 -7.14 -5.60 20.28
N ASP A 107 -6.05 -5.04 19.78
CA ASP A 107 -5.29 -5.57 18.65
C ASP A 107 -3.81 -5.28 18.90
N ASN A 108 -3.01 -6.32 19.10
CA ASN A 108 -1.58 -6.20 19.38
C ASN A 108 -0.84 -5.64 18.16
N ASN A 109 -0.92 -4.33 17.98
CA ASN A 109 -0.50 -3.61 16.78
C ASN A 109 0.74 -2.77 17.03
N ALA A 110 1.81 -3.06 16.30
CA ALA A 110 3.06 -2.32 16.37
C ALA A 110 2.91 -0.80 16.10
N SER A 111 1.86 -0.39 15.38
CA SER A 111 1.63 1.04 15.10
C SER A 111 1.18 1.83 16.33
N SER A 112 0.38 1.23 17.22
CA SER A 112 -0.02 1.87 18.49
C SER A 112 1.20 2.11 19.38
N LEU A 113 2.06 1.11 19.55
CA LEU A 113 3.31 1.23 20.30
C LEU A 113 4.24 2.29 19.70
N HIS A 114 4.37 2.31 18.37
CA HIS A 114 5.16 3.34 17.69
C HIS A 114 4.62 4.75 17.98
N ASN A 115 3.31 4.93 17.93
CA ASN A 115 2.69 6.24 18.20
C ASN A 115 2.88 6.69 19.67
N VAL A 116 2.78 5.77 20.63
CA VAL A 116 3.11 6.03 22.04
C VAL A 116 4.57 6.45 22.18
N GLY A 117 5.49 5.74 21.50
CA GLY A 117 6.91 6.10 21.46
C GLY A 117 7.16 7.51 20.91
N LEU A 118 6.40 7.93 19.87
CA LEU A 118 6.50 9.30 19.35
C LEU A 118 6.05 10.36 20.38
N ILE A 119 5.00 10.09 21.17
CA ILE A 119 4.56 10.99 22.24
C ILE A 119 5.64 11.08 23.31
N TYR A 120 6.20 9.96 23.75
CA TYR A 120 7.29 9.97 24.75
C TYR A 120 8.53 10.70 24.24
N LEU A 121 8.84 10.59 22.93
CA LEU A 121 9.94 11.34 22.33
C LEU A 121 9.67 12.85 22.35
N GLU A 122 8.46 13.27 22.05
CA GLU A 122 8.02 14.68 22.05
C GLU A 122 7.98 15.27 23.46
N THR A 123 7.56 14.48 24.44
CA THR A 123 7.49 14.89 25.85
C THR A 123 8.83 14.77 26.60
N GLY A 124 9.89 14.32 25.93
CA GLY A 124 11.22 14.20 26.52
C GLY A 124 11.44 12.95 27.37
N ALA A 125 10.49 12.02 27.39
CA ALA A 125 10.63 10.74 28.10
C ALA A 125 11.36 9.70 27.24
N TYR A 126 12.64 9.97 26.93
CA TYR A 126 13.40 9.26 25.89
C TYR A 126 13.59 7.77 26.16
N GLU A 127 13.76 7.36 27.43
CA GLU A 127 13.85 5.94 27.80
C GLU A 127 12.56 5.20 27.50
N LYS A 128 11.40 5.81 27.85
CA LYS A 128 10.09 5.24 27.53
C LYS A 128 9.85 5.19 26.02
N ALA A 129 10.31 6.22 25.29
CA ALA A 129 10.22 6.23 23.84
C ALA A 129 11.02 5.07 23.22
N ALA A 130 12.25 4.86 23.65
CA ALA A 130 13.09 3.77 23.17
C ALA A 130 12.43 2.40 23.44
N MET A 131 11.94 2.16 24.67
CA MET A 131 11.24 0.93 25.02
C MET A 131 10.00 0.69 24.14
N ALA A 132 9.19 1.71 23.89
CA ALA A 132 8.00 1.60 23.06
C ALA A 132 8.35 1.29 21.58
N PHE A 133 9.43 1.88 21.06
CA PHE A 133 9.90 1.58 19.69
C PHE A 133 10.52 0.19 19.59
N GLU A 134 11.26 -0.28 20.60
CA GLU A 134 11.80 -1.63 20.67
C GLU A 134 10.65 -2.67 20.65
N GLN A 135 9.65 -2.50 21.51
CA GLN A 135 8.46 -3.36 21.51
C GLN A 135 7.71 -3.34 20.18
N ALA A 136 7.62 -2.17 19.52
CA ALA A 136 7.00 -2.09 18.18
C ALA A 136 7.82 -2.83 17.13
N LEU A 137 9.16 -2.86 17.25
CA LEU A 137 10.06 -3.60 16.37
C LEU A 137 10.02 -5.11 16.64
N GLU A 138 9.81 -5.56 17.88
CA GLU A 138 9.59 -6.97 18.20
C GLU A 138 8.35 -7.52 17.49
N LEU A 139 7.30 -6.72 17.34
CA LEU A 139 6.09 -7.12 16.63
C LEU A 139 6.25 -7.02 15.10
N GLU A 140 6.99 -6.04 14.60
CA GLU A 140 7.17 -5.81 13.18
C GLU A 140 8.54 -5.14 12.92
N GLU A 141 9.54 -5.97 12.64
CA GLU A 141 10.94 -5.57 12.50
C GLU A 141 11.21 -4.79 11.19
N ALA A 142 10.53 -5.13 10.09
CA ALA A 142 10.88 -4.68 8.74
C ALA A 142 10.33 -3.28 8.39
N VAL A 143 10.32 -2.34 9.34
CA VAL A 143 9.82 -0.97 9.14
C VAL A 143 10.92 0.06 9.41
N PRO A 144 11.57 0.61 8.35
CA PRO A 144 12.67 1.58 8.50
C PRO A 144 12.33 2.76 9.40
N ALA A 145 11.09 3.27 9.31
CA ALA A 145 10.65 4.43 10.09
C ALA A 145 10.73 4.19 11.62
N ARG A 146 10.53 2.95 12.10
CA ARG A 146 10.63 2.61 13.52
C ARG A 146 12.08 2.63 14.00
N HIS A 147 12.99 2.10 13.21
CA HIS A 147 14.43 2.17 13.49
C HIS A 147 14.93 3.61 13.50
N ILE A 148 14.46 4.46 12.59
CA ILE A 148 14.77 5.89 12.58
C ILE A 148 14.21 6.60 13.85
N ALA A 149 13.00 6.23 14.27
CA ALA A 149 12.41 6.80 15.49
C ALA A 149 13.19 6.36 16.75
N LEU A 150 13.57 5.08 16.81
CA LEU A 150 14.41 4.53 17.88
C LEU A 150 15.77 5.21 17.93
N SER A 151 16.41 5.45 16.77
CA SER A 151 17.68 6.16 16.72
C SER A 151 17.60 7.57 17.33
N LYS A 152 16.50 8.29 17.08
CA LYS A 152 16.27 9.62 17.68
C LYS A 152 16.16 9.55 19.20
N ALA A 153 15.48 8.53 19.74
CA ALA A 153 15.42 8.35 21.19
C ALA A 153 16.82 8.11 21.77
N TYR A 154 17.61 7.21 21.17
CA TYR A 154 18.99 6.96 21.60
C TYR A 154 19.90 8.17 21.46
N GLU A 155 19.76 8.96 20.40
CA GLU A 155 20.49 10.21 20.20
C GLU A 155 20.19 11.20 21.34
N LYS A 156 18.93 11.41 21.70
CA LYS A 156 18.52 12.26 22.83
C LYS A 156 18.98 11.75 24.17
N MET A 157 19.22 10.44 24.32
CA MET A 157 19.85 9.82 25.50
C MET A 157 21.37 9.88 25.47
N GLY A 158 21.99 10.43 24.41
CA GLY A 158 23.44 10.45 24.24
C GLY A 158 24.05 9.09 23.87
N GLN A 159 23.24 8.10 23.55
CA GLN A 159 23.68 6.74 23.22
C GLN A 159 24.00 6.61 21.71
N ARG A 160 25.00 7.37 21.24
CA ARG A 160 25.36 7.50 19.82
C ARG A 160 25.55 6.17 19.10
N LYS A 161 26.24 5.22 19.75
CA LYS A 161 26.48 3.89 19.12
C LYS A 161 25.19 3.16 18.79
N LYS A 162 24.23 3.15 19.72
CA LYS A 162 22.92 2.52 19.50
C LYS A 162 22.07 3.29 18.47
N ALA A 163 22.20 4.61 18.43
CA ALA A 163 21.53 5.44 17.44
C ALA A 163 22.02 5.09 16.02
N ILE A 164 23.35 4.99 15.83
CA ILE A 164 23.93 4.61 14.56
C ILE A 164 23.53 3.18 14.16
N GLU A 165 23.58 2.22 15.10
CA GLU A 165 23.16 0.84 14.85
C GLU A 165 21.69 0.77 14.37
N SER A 166 20.80 1.52 15.02
CA SER A 166 19.40 1.61 14.62
C SER A 166 19.26 2.21 13.20
N LEU A 167 20.03 3.25 12.86
CA LEU A 167 20.02 3.82 11.51
C LEU A 167 20.62 2.89 10.47
N GLU A 168 21.66 2.13 10.79
CA GLU A 168 22.20 1.11 9.88
C GLU A 168 21.18 0.00 9.61
N ASN A 169 20.38 -0.40 10.62
CA ASN A 169 19.27 -1.33 10.41
C ASN A 169 18.17 -0.72 9.53
N ALA A 170 17.82 0.56 9.72
CA ALA A 170 16.92 1.26 8.81
C ALA A 170 17.46 1.28 7.38
N TYR A 171 18.76 1.59 7.20
CA TYR A 171 19.39 1.62 5.88
C TYR A 171 19.44 0.27 5.18
N LYS A 172 19.63 -0.83 5.93
CA LYS A 172 19.55 -2.20 5.35
C LYS A 172 18.16 -2.49 4.75
N LEU A 173 17.12 -1.86 5.28
CA LEU A 173 15.74 -2.06 4.83
C LEU A 173 15.36 -1.14 3.67
N ASP A 174 15.71 0.15 3.73
CA ASP A 174 15.25 1.15 2.77
C ASP A 174 16.29 1.54 1.70
N HIS A 175 17.57 1.29 1.97
CA HIS A 175 18.70 1.72 1.15
C HIS A 175 18.62 3.21 0.78
N SER A 176 18.11 4.04 1.69
CA SER A 176 17.81 5.45 1.44
C SER A 176 19.03 6.35 1.70
N THR A 177 19.30 7.25 0.76
CA THR A 177 20.29 8.31 0.96
C THR A 177 19.94 9.21 2.16
N SER A 178 18.65 9.38 2.47
CA SER A 178 18.23 10.17 3.64
C SER A 178 18.65 9.52 4.95
N THR A 179 18.58 8.18 5.05
CA THR A 179 19.06 7.45 6.24
C THR A 179 20.56 7.56 6.42
N LEU A 180 21.35 7.48 5.34
CA LEU A 180 22.80 7.72 5.40
C LEU A 180 23.14 9.15 5.86
N ARG A 181 22.36 10.15 5.47
CA ARG A 181 22.55 11.52 5.94
C ARG A 181 22.29 11.67 7.44
N LEU A 182 21.31 10.94 7.99
CA LEU A 182 21.12 10.93 9.45
C LEU A 182 22.34 10.34 10.18
N ILE A 183 22.94 9.27 9.64
CA ILE A 183 24.18 8.70 10.18
C ILE A 183 25.30 9.72 10.10
N LEU A 184 25.45 10.39 8.96
CA LEU A 184 26.47 11.43 8.75
C LEU A 184 26.32 12.55 9.80
N THR A 185 25.12 13.05 10.06
CA THR A 185 24.88 14.10 11.08
C THR A 185 25.37 13.67 12.46
N ILE A 186 25.17 12.41 12.87
CA ILE A 186 25.66 11.92 14.17
C ILE A 186 27.19 11.90 14.22
N TYR A 187 27.86 11.55 13.12
CA TYR A 187 29.32 11.57 13.04
C TYR A 187 29.88 13.00 12.99
N GLU A 188 29.20 13.93 12.30
CA GLU A 188 29.54 15.35 12.28
C GLU A 188 29.46 15.97 13.69
N GLU A 189 28.41 15.67 14.45
CA GLU A 189 28.27 16.10 15.86
C GLU A 189 29.30 15.46 16.79
N ALA A 190 29.83 14.30 16.41
CA ALA A 190 30.91 13.63 17.14
C ALA A 190 32.32 14.08 16.72
N GLU A 191 32.43 14.89 15.67
CA GLU A 191 33.69 15.33 15.05
C GLU A 191 34.60 14.16 14.59
N ASP A 192 33.97 13.01 14.22
CA ASP A 192 34.65 11.82 13.76
C ASP A 192 34.95 11.92 12.24
N LEU A 193 36.11 12.52 11.94
CA LEU A 193 36.53 12.81 10.57
C LEU A 193 36.65 11.57 9.67
N GLU A 194 37.05 10.43 10.24
CA GLU A 194 37.18 9.17 9.49
C GLU A 194 35.82 8.68 9.07
N MET A 195 34.85 8.59 9.99
CA MET A 195 33.49 8.12 9.71
C MET A 195 32.69 9.10 8.87
N ILE A 196 32.98 10.42 8.99
CA ILE A 196 32.43 11.44 8.09
C ILE A 196 32.86 11.17 6.64
N ALA A 197 34.18 10.95 6.41
CA ALA A 197 34.69 10.70 5.08
C ALA A 197 34.12 9.39 4.47
N GLU A 198 34.08 8.31 5.25
CA GLU A 198 33.50 7.03 4.82
C GLU A 198 32.01 7.17 4.49
N THR A 199 31.23 7.77 5.38
CA THR A 199 29.79 7.93 5.17
C THR A 199 29.49 8.83 3.99
N THR A 200 30.26 9.88 3.78
CA THR A 200 30.14 10.76 2.61
C THR A 200 30.42 9.99 1.31
N ALA A 201 31.46 9.16 1.28
CA ALA A 201 31.74 8.32 0.13
C ALA A 201 30.60 7.30 -0.16
N ARG A 202 30.00 6.74 0.89
CA ARG A 202 28.80 5.86 0.76
C ARG A 202 27.62 6.61 0.12
N ILE A 203 27.39 7.88 0.54
CA ILE A 203 26.32 8.73 -0.01
C ILE A 203 26.58 9.04 -1.48
N GLU A 204 27.79 9.46 -1.83
CA GLU A 204 28.16 9.78 -3.22
C GLU A 204 28.01 8.58 -4.15
N LYS A 205 28.49 7.42 -3.73
CA LYS A 205 28.32 6.17 -4.46
C LYS A 205 26.84 5.86 -4.67
N LYS A 206 26.03 5.96 -3.61
CA LYS A 206 24.59 5.69 -3.70
C LYS A 206 23.89 6.64 -4.67
N ILE A 207 24.22 7.93 -4.65
CA ILE A 207 23.69 8.93 -5.59
C ILE A 207 24.07 8.59 -7.03
N ALA A 208 25.32 8.19 -7.26
CA ALA A 208 25.78 7.78 -8.59
C ALA A 208 25.02 6.55 -9.10
N ASP A 209 24.84 5.53 -8.27
CA ASP A 209 24.08 4.31 -8.60
C ASP A 209 22.61 4.64 -8.90
N ASP A 210 21.98 5.48 -8.10
CA ASP A 210 20.58 5.90 -8.31
C ASP A 210 20.40 6.73 -9.59
N ASN A 211 21.38 7.57 -9.96
CA ASN A 211 21.36 8.34 -11.21
C ASN A 211 21.49 7.42 -12.42
N THR A 212 22.44 6.48 -12.40
CA THR A 212 22.62 5.51 -13.49
C THR A 212 21.37 4.65 -13.69
N ARG A 213 20.72 4.24 -12.60
CA ARG A 213 19.45 3.51 -12.65
C ARG A 213 18.34 4.34 -13.27
N ARG A 214 18.18 5.62 -12.88
CA ARG A 214 17.16 6.53 -13.44
C ARG A 214 17.36 6.74 -14.93
N GLU A 215 18.62 6.90 -15.38
CA GLU A 215 18.96 7.04 -16.80
C GLU A 215 18.62 5.77 -17.59
N ALA A 216 18.94 4.60 -17.05
CA ALA A 216 18.59 3.32 -17.64
C ALA A 216 17.06 3.12 -17.76
N GLU A 217 16.31 3.45 -16.71
CA GLU A 217 14.84 3.39 -16.70
C GLU A 217 14.23 4.37 -17.73
N ALA A 218 14.76 5.60 -17.81
CA ALA A 218 14.33 6.60 -18.79
C ALA A 218 14.57 6.13 -20.23
N LEU A 219 15.75 5.54 -20.49
CA LEU A 219 16.11 4.96 -21.79
C LEU A 219 15.19 3.77 -22.15
N ALA A 220 14.93 2.89 -21.19
CA ALA A 220 14.01 1.76 -21.36
C ALA A 220 12.59 2.23 -21.70
N LYS A 221 12.08 3.24 -20.99
CA LYS A 221 10.79 3.87 -21.27
C LYS A 221 10.73 4.48 -22.66
N LYS A 222 11.77 5.21 -23.07
CA LYS A 222 11.91 5.80 -24.42
C LYS A 222 11.90 4.71 -25.51
N ASN A 223 12.63 3.62 -25.29
CA ASN A 223 12.69 2.51 -26.23
C ASN A 223 11.35 1.75 -26.33
N ARG A 224 10.64 1.58 -25.20
CA ARG A 224 9.29 1.00 -25.18
C ARG A 224 8.31 1.85 -25.99
N SER A 225 8.31 3.18 -25.79
CA SER A 225 7.48 4.11 -26.55
C SER A 225 7.78 4.04 -28.06
N ARG A 226 9.08 4.03 -28.45
CA ARG A 226 9.48 3.88 -29.85
C ARG A 226 9.01 2.55 -30.47
N ARG A 227 9.05 1.45 -29.71
CA ARG A 227 8.53 0.14 -30.17
C ARG A 227 7.01 0.18 -30.38
N ILE A 228 6.27 0.84 -29.50
CA ILE A 228 4.81 0.99 -29.63
C ILE A 228 4.50 1.80 -30.89
N VAL A 229 5.11 2.97 -31.06
CA VAL A 229 4.92 3.81 -32.27
C VAL A 229 5.22 3.03 -33.55
N ARG A 230 6.37 2.31 -33.60
CA ARG A 230 6.72 1.48 -34.79
C ARG A 230 5.68 0.39 -35.07
N LYS A 231 5.12 -0.25 -34.02
CA LYS A 231 4.06 -1.26 -34.21
C LYS A 231 2.79 -0.62 -34.73
N THR A 232 2.38 0.53 -34.18
CA THR A 232 1.18 1.25 -34.59
C THR A 232 1.31 1.75 -36.03
N THR A 233 2.45 2.33 -36.40
CA THR A 233 2.73 2.77 -37.78
C THR A 233 2.69 1.61 -38.78
N LYS A 234 3.24 0.43 -38.39
CA LYS A 234 3.22 -0.76 -39.23
C LYS A 234 1.80 -1.32 -39.45
N ILE A 235 0.91 -1.13 -38.46
CA ILE A 235 -0.52 -1.52 -38.57
C ILE A 235 -1.30 -0.52 -39.44
N MET A 236 -1.08 0.78 -39.23
CA MET A 236 -1.78 1.83 -39.99
C MET A 236 -1.32 1.96 -41.44
N TYR A 237 -0.04 1.68 -41.71
CA TYR A 237 0.56 1.74 -43.05
C TYR A 237 1.29 0.43 -43.35
N PRO A 238 0.58 -0.65 -43.67
CA PRO A 238 1.21 -1.89 -44.12
C PRO A 238 1.97 -1.60 -45.41
N LYS A 239 3.28 -1.94 -45.48
CA LYS A 239 4.04 -1.84 -46.73
C LYS A 239 3.24 -2.52 -47.82
N LYS A 240 2.88 -1.76 -48.90
CA LYS A 240 2.35 -2.38 -50.12
C LYS A 240 3.33 -3.49 -50.55
N ARG A 241 2.80 -4.69 -50.71
CA ARG A 241 3.56 -5.77 -51.31
C ARG A 241 4.07 -5.27 -52.65
N GLU A 242 5.36 -5.08 -52.85
CA GLU A 242 5.94 -4.88 -54.17
C GLU A 242 5.59 -6.11 -54.97
N GLU A 243 4.65 -5.97 -55.93
CA GLU A 243 4.40 -7.00 -56.92
C GLU A 243 5.69 -7.15 -57.70
N LYS A 244 6.32 -8.31 -57.63
CA LYS A 244 7.45 -8.65 -58.46
C LYS A 244 7.00 -8.47 -59.93
N PRO A 245 7.77 -7.72 -60.79
CA PRO A 245 7.40 -7.51 -62.16
C PRO A 245 7.16 -8.87 -62.80
N LYS A 246 5.96 -9.07 -63.40
CA LYS A 246 5.63 -10.25 -64.15
C LYS A 246 6.63 -10.37 -65.31
N VAL A 247 7.48 -11.38 -65.27
CA VAL A 247 8.39 -11.67 -66.36
C VAL A 247 7.52 -12.07 -67.58
N ILE A 248 7.39 -11.16 -68.51
CA ILE A 248 6.71 -11.42 -69.79
C ILE A 248 7.62 -12.36 -70.59
N LYS A 249 7.32 -13.64 -70.61
CA LYS A 249 7.96 -14.62 -71.49
C LYS A 249 7.63 -14.20 -72.94
N LYS A 250 8.60 -13.60 -73.65
CA LYS A 250 8.48 -13.35 -75.09
C LYS A 250 8.29 -14.67 -75.78
N LYS A 251 7.17 -14.79 -76.56
CA LYS A 251 6.95 -15.92 -77.45
C LYS A 251 8.09 -15.96 -78.50
N PRO A 252 8.61 -17.13 -78.86
CA PRO A 252 9.60 -17.22 -79.94
C PRO A 252 9.00 -16.82 -81.26
N SER A 253 9.67 -15.99 -82.04
CA SER A 253 9.28 -15.59 -83.41
C SER A 253 9.31 -16.78 -84.37
N PRO A 254 8.40 -16.90 -85.37
CA PRO A 254 8.36 -17.95 -86.29
C PRO A 254 9.59 -17.87 -87.22
N ARG A 255 10.34 -18.97 -87.38
CA ARG A 255 11.46 -19.14 -88.37
C ARG A 255 10.89 -18.97 -89.74
N ARG A 256 11.33 -17.97 -90.51
CA ARG A 256 11.16 -17.92 -91.95
C ARG A 256 11.95 -19.11 -92.63
N LYS A 257 11.20 -19.98 -93.29
CA LYS A 257 11.78 -20.96 -94.19
C LYS A 257 12.25 -20.21 -95.46
N LEU A 258 13.50 -20.23 -95.73
CA LEU A 258 14.05 -19.92 -97.06
C LEU A 258 13.74 -21.08 -97.99
N ILE A 259 13.09 -20.79 -99.09
CA ILE A 259 12.87 -21.69 -100.20
C ILE A 259 13.99 -21.37 -101.24
N GLN A 260 14.75 -22.39 -101.61
CA GLN A 260 15.33 -22.44 -102.89
C GLN A 260 14.42 -23.04 -103.83
#